data_dbcfd079c1c51074ab204b413828b91f
#
_entry.id   dbcfd079c1c51074ab204b413828b91f
#
_cell.length_a   1.000
_cell.length_b   1.000
_cell.length_c   1.000
_cell.angle_alpha   90.00
_cell.angle_beta   90.00
_cell.angle_gamma   90.00
#
_symmetry.space_group_name_H-M   'P 1'
#
loop_
_entity.id
_entity.type
_entity.pdbx_description
1 polymer ?
#
loop_
_entity_poly.entity_id
_entity_poly.type
_entity_poly.pdbx_seq_one_letter_code
_entity_poly.pdbx_strand_id
1 'polypeptide(L)'
;MSILVVEDEKHLNRIISEAMEDEGYSVDSCFNGADALEYALSAKYDVMILDIMLPKLDGLELVRRLRRRGDATPVLFLTARDSVADKVEGLESGGDYYLTKPFDFQELLAVVHVMTRKYTGNRSNIYTIADLTLDTAAKTVVRAGKNIELTQKEFSLLEYMVRNRGVVLSREMIENNLWNYDYEGGTNVVDVYVGYLRKKMDTGFDKKLIHTVWGTGWVLKEG
;
A
#
# COMPACT_ATOMS: atom_id res chain seq x y z
N MET A 1 1.54 -2.66 2.02
CA MET A 1 0.78 -1.45 1.62
C MET A 1 -0.46 -1.91 0.90
N SER A 2 -1.60 -1.32 1.20
CA SER A 2 -2.90 -1.75 0.68
C SER A 2 -3.45 -0.76 -0.34
N ILE A 3 -3.93 -1.26 -1.47
CA ILE A 3 -4.50 -0.47 -2.57
C ILE A 3 -5.93 -0.94 -2.82
N LEU A 4 -6.84 0.02 -3.01
CA LEU A 4 -8.19 -0.27 -3.50
C LEU A 4 -8.27 0.09 -4.98
N VAL A 5 -8.59 -0.90 -5.83
CA VAL A 5 -8.80 -0.72 -7.27
C VAL A 5 -10.31 -0.73 -7.56
N VAL A 6 -10.80 0.34 -8.17
CA VAL A 6 -12.22 0.52 -8.50
C VAL A 6 -12.37 0.81 -9.98
N GLU A 7 -12.80 -0.19 -10.72
CA GLU A 7 -12.93 -0.17 -12.18
C GLU A 7 -14.03 -1.13 -12.58
N ASP A 8 -15.01 -0.68 -13.34
CA ASP A 8 -16.17 -1.48 -13.72
C ASP A 8 -15.87 -2.47 -14.85
N GLU A 9 -14.89 -2.18 -15.71
CA GLU A 9 -14.42 -3.11 -16.72
C GLU A 9 -13.57 -4.22 -16.06
N LYS A 10 -14.14 -5.40 -15.90
CA LYS A 10 -13.54 -6.52 -15.18
C LYS A 10 -12.14 -6.92 -15.68
N HIS A 11 -11.90 -6.81 -17.00
CA HIS A 11 -10.59 -7.18 -17.56
C HIS A 11 -9.52 -6.17 -17.16
N LEU A 12 -9.81 -4.89 -17.28
CA LEU A 12 -8.89 -3.82 -16.88
C LEU A 12 -8.65 -3.82 -15.36
N ASN A 13 -9.74 -3.98 -14.56
CA ASN A 13 -9.63 -4.11 -13.12
C ASN A 13 -8.65 -5.22 -12.72
N ARG A 14 -8.80 -6.41 -13.32
CA ARG A 14 -7.92 -7.55 -13.06
C ARG A 14 -6.45 -7.24 -13.41
N ILE A 15 -6.19 -6.67 -14.60
CA ILE A 15 -4.82 -6.37 -15.03
C ILE A 15 -4.17 -5.33 -14.10
N ILE A 16 -4.91 -4.30 -13.70
CA ILE A 16 -4.41 -3.31 -12.74
C ILE A 16 -4.11 -3.98 -11.40
N SER A 17 -5.02 -4.82 -10.91
CA SER A 17 -4.84 -5.51 -9.63
C SER A 17 -3.63 -6.45 -9.65
N GLU A 18 -3.49 -7.29 -10.68
CA GLU A 18 -2.34 -8.17 -10.88
C GLU A 18 -1.02 -7.37 -10.94
N ALA A 19 -0.99 -6.26 -11.68
CA ALA A 19 0.22 -5.42 -11.76
C ALA A 19 0.60 -4.79 -10.39
N MET A 20 -0.38 -4.41 -9.58
CA MET A 20 -0.13 -3.91 -8.22
C MET A 20 0.33 -5.03 -7.27
N GLU A 21 -0.25 -6.22 -7.40
CA GLU A 21 0.15 -7.39 -6.62
C GLU A 21 1.58 -7.83 -6.95
N ASP A 22 1.98 -7.80 -8.21
CA ASP A 22 3.34 -8.08 -8.67
C ASP A 22 4.37 -7.10 -8.08
N GLU A 23 3.95 -5.85 -7.83
CA GLU A 23 4.75 -4.86 -7.12
C GLU A 23 4.75 -5.05 -5.58
N GLY A 24 3.98 -6.01 -5.06
CA GLY A 24 3.94 -6.37 -3.64
C GLY A 24 2.94 -5.61 -2.81
N TYR A 25 1.99 -4.94 -3.45
CA TYR A 25 0.86 -4.36 -2.75
C TYR A 25 -0.17 -5.45 -2.38
N SER A 26 -0.90 -5.24 -1.30
CA SER A 26 -2.14 -5.95 -1.04
C SER A 26 -3.25 -5.22 -1.78
N VAL A 27 -4.04 -5.91 -2.59
CA VAL A 27 -5.03 -5.29 -3.45
C VAL A 27 -6.42 -5.80 -3.10
N ASP A 28 -7.33 -4.87 -2.80
CA ASP A 28 -8.76 -5.12 -2.85
C ASP A 28 -9.31 -4.52 -4.13
N SER A 29 -10.29 -5.17 -4.73
CA SER A 29 -10.90 -4.67 -5.96
C SER A 29 -12.43 -4.71 -5.91
N CYS A 30 -13.07 -3.70 -6.51
CA CYS A 30 -14.51 -3.66 -6.69
C CYS A 30 -14.87 -2.99 -8.03
N PHE A 31 -16.13 -3.13 -8.44
CA PHE A 31 -16.59 -2.82 -9.78
C PHE A 31 -17.63 -1.71 -9.83
N ASN A 32 -17.85 -1.01 -8.73
CA ASN A 32 -18.77 0.13 -8.65
C ASN A 32 -18.47 1.00 -7.44
N GLY A 33 -18.91 2.25 -7.49
CA GLY A 33 -18.61 3.22 -6.44
C GLY A 33 -19.32 2.99 -5.10
N ALA A 34 -20.45 2.28 -5.07
CA ALA A 34 -21.15 2.00 -3.82
C ALA A 34 -20.37 0.97 -2.98
N ASP A 35 -19.95 -0.13 -3.59
CA ASP A 35 -19.10 -1.13 -2.94
C ASP A 35 -17.75 -0.51 -2.55
N ALA A 36 -17.16 0.34 -3.41
CA ALA A 36 -15.94 1.08 -3.10
C ALA A 36 -16.05 1.95 -1.85
N LEU A 37 -17.19 2.60 -1.65
CA LEU A 37 -17.44 3.37 -0.43
C LEU A 37 -17.47 2.47 0.81
N GLU A 38 -18.10 1.30 0.74
CA GLU A 38 -18.13 0.34 1.84
C GLU A 38 -16.74 -0.17 2.19
N TYR A 39 -15.93 -0.53 1.18
CA TYR A 39 -14.53 -0.95 1.37
C TYR A 39 -13.71 0.16 2.03
N ALA A 40 -13.78 1.38 1.50
CA ALA A 40 -13.03 2.52 2.05
C ALA A 40 -13.44 2.91 3.49
N LEU A 41 -14.68 2.58 3.90
CA LEU A 41 -15.14 2.80 5.27
C LEU A 41 -14.77 1.65 6.22
N SER A 42 -14.56 0.45 5.70
CA SER A 42 -14.29 -0.76 6.48
C SER A 42 -12.80 -1.03 6.67
N ALA A 43 -11.97 -0.57 5.74
CA ALA A 43 -10.52 -0.77 5.75
C ALA A 43 -9.76 0.54 5.45
N LYS A 44 -8.45 0.56 5.76
CA LYS A 44 -7.57 1.67 5.41
C LYS A 44 -6.72 1.31 4.22
N TYR A 45 -6.68 2.19 3.24
CA TYR A 45 -5.86 2.06 2.05
C TYR A 45 -4.77 3.13 2.01
N ASP A 46 -3.63 2.77 1.43
CA ASP A 46 -2.52 3.70 1.19
C ASP A 46 -2.75 4.52 -0.08
N VAL A 47 -3.46 3.95 -1.06
CA VAL A 47 -3.88 4.60 -2.32
C VAL A 47 -5.19 3.97 -2.81
N MET A 48 -6.07 4.77 -3.40
CA MET A 48 -7.20 4.31 -4.19
C MET A 48 -6.94 4.62 -5.67
N ILE A 49 -7.09 3.62 -6.54
CA ILE A 49 -7.08 3.75 -8.00
C ILE A 49 -8.54 3.65 -8.45
N LEU A 50 -9.07 4.71 -9.04
CA LEU A 50 -10.51 4.90 -9.15
C LEU A 50 -10.91 5.42 -10.54
N ASP A 51 -11.77 4.70 -11.28
CA ASP A 51 -12.43 5.30 -12.43
C ASP A 51 -13.48 6.34 -11.96
N ILE A 52 -13.65 7.38 -12.73
CA ILE A 52 -14.70 8.38 -12.49
C ILE A 52 -16.06 7.82 -12.90
N MET A 53 -16.14 7.14 -14.05
CA MET A 53 -17.39 6.69 -14.65
C MET A 53 -17.83 5.33 -14.08
N LEU A 54 -18.13 5.27 -12.80
CA LEU A 54 -18.55 4.04 -12.13
C LEU A 54 -20.07 3.91 -12.04
N PRO A 55 -20.59 2.69 -12.11
CA PRO A 55 -22.01 2.43 -11.83
C PRO A 55 -22.33 2.63 -10.34
N LYS A 56 -23.60 2.84 -10.03
CA LYS A 56 -24.21 3.07 -8.71
C LYS A 56 -23.79 4.38 -8.02
N LEU A 57 -22.52 4.70 -7.96
CA LEU A 57 -21.98 5.93 -7.37
C LEU A 57 -20.78 6.38 -8.21
N ASP A 58 -20.87 7.59 -8.75
CA ASP A 58 -19.80 8.24 -9.53
C ASP A 58 -18.54 8.43 -8.68
N GLY A 59 -17.38 8.27 -9.32
CA GLY A 59 -16.08 8.33 -8.63
C GLY A 59 -15.78 9.68 -7.99
N LEU A 60 -16.19 10.79 -8.60
CA LEU A 60 -16.01 12.13 -8.02
C LEU A 60 -16.85 12.30 -6.75
N GLU A 61 -18.11 11.86 -6.79
CA GLU A 61 -19.00 11.93 -5.63
C GLU A 61 -18.53 10.99 -4.51
N LEU A 62 -17.98 9.81 -4.86
CA LEU A 62 -17.33 8.90 -3.91
C LEU A 62 -16.24 9.64 -3.14
N VAL A 63 -15.30 10.27 -3.85
CA VAL A 63 -14.19 11.01 -3.23
C VAL A 63 -14.70 12.17 -2.39
N ARG A 64 -15.67 12.95 -2.87
CA ARG A 64 -16.30 14.04 -2.09
C ARG A 64 -16.87 13.52 -0.77
N ARG A 65 -17.53 12.33 -0.77
CA ARG A 65 -18.09 11.72 0.46
C ARG A 65 -16.99 11.30 1.43
N LEU A 66 -15.90 10.73 0.94
CA LEU A 66 -14.76 10.35 1.77
C LEU A 66 -14.11 11.60 2.40
N ARG A 67 -13.87 12.64 1.60
CA ARG A 67 -13.27 13.90 2.10
C ARG A 67 -14.13 14.61 3.13
N ARG A 68 -15.47 14.61 2.98
CA ARG A 68 -16.40 15.14 4.00
C ARG A 68 -16.32 14.40 5.34
N ARG A 69 -15.85 13.16 5.34
CA ARG A 69 -15.65 12.34 6.56
C ARG A 69 -14.23 12.45 7.13
N GLY A 70 -13.40 13.30 6.54
CA GLY A 70 -12.01 13.46 6.95
C GLY A 70 -11.06 12.38 6.45
N ASP A 71 -11.52 11.51 5.56
CA ASP A 71 -10.65 10.54 4.91
C ASP A 71 -9.73 11.28 3.92
N ALA A 72 -8.42 11.12 4.13
CA ALA A 72 -7.37 11.73 3.34
C ALA A 72 -6.61 10.70 2.49
N THR A 73 -7.14 9.49 2.31
CA THR A 73 -6.54 8.46 1.46
C THR A 73 -6.25 9.03 0.07
N PRO A 74 -5.01 8.91 -0.44
CA PRO A 74 -4.65 9.39 -1.77
C PRO A 74 -5.48 8.72 -2.85
N VAL A 75 -5.97 9.51 -3.80
CA VAL A 75 -6.80 9.05 -4.92
C VAL A 75 -6.13 9.37 -6.25
N LEU A 76 -5.89 8.31 -7.04
CA LEU A 76 -5.53 8.37 -8.45
C LEU A 76 -6.76 8.10 -9.29
N PHE A 77 -7.21 9.08 -10.06
CA PHE A 77 -8.25 8.85 -11.06
C PHE A 77 -7.67 8.23 -12.34
N LEU A 78 -8.26 7.11 -12.78
CA LEU A 78 -8.05 6.51 -14.09
C LEU A 78 -9.33 6.65 -14.90
N THR A 79 -9.34 7.41 -15.99
CA THR A 79 -10.58 7.66 -16.70
C THR A 79 -10.39 8.02 -18.17
N ALA A 80 -11.42 7.78 -18.97
CA ALA A 80 -11.46 8.18 -20.38
C ALA A 80 -11.72 9.71 -20.58
N ARG A 81 -12.08 10.44 -19.51
CA ARG A 81 -12.24 11.89 -19.55
C ARG A 81 -10.86 12.55 -19.63
N ASP A 82 -10.57 13.25 -20.73
CA ASP A 82 -9.26 13.80 -21.03
C ASP A 82 -9.23 15.33 -21.11
N SER A 83 -10.40 15.99 -21.06
CA SER A 83 -10.48 17.44 -21.14
C SER A 83 -9.80 18.11 -19.90
N VAL A 84 -9.31 19.32 -20.10
CA VAL A 84 -8.75 20.12 -19.01
C VAL A 84 -9.79 20.37 -17.91
N ALA A 85 -11.05 20.57 -18.29
CA ALA A 85 -12.15 20.77 -17.35
C ALA A 85 -12.38 19.53 -16.47
N ASP A 86 -12.36 18.32 -17.05
CA ASP A 86 -12.50 17.07 -16.30
C ASP A 86 -11.35 16.86 -15.30
N LYS A 87 -10.12 17.16 -15.72
CA LYS A 87 -8.94 17.06 -14.85
C LYS A 87 -9.02 18.04 -13.67
N VAL A 88 -9.46 19.26 -13.92
CA VAL A 88 -9.67 20.26 -12.87
C VAL A 88 -10.77 19.80 -11.91
N GLU A 89 -11.91 19.34 -12.41
CA GLU A 89 -13.01 18.82 -11.59
C GLU A 89 -12.54 17.63 -10.73
N GLY A 90 -11.77 16.69 -11.30
CA GLY A 90 -11.20 15.56 -10.58
C GLY A 90 -10.32 15.99 -9.41
N LEU A 91 -9.41 16.91 -9.64
CA LEU A 91 -8.52 17.44 -8.59
C LEU A 91 -9.29 18.26 -7.54
N GLU A 92 -10.24 19.10 -7.96
CA GLU A 92 -11.10 19.89 -7.05
C GLU A 92 -12.03 19.01 -6.21
N SER A 93 -12.40 17.83 -6.69
CA SER A 93 -13.17 16.85 -5.90
C SER A 93 -12.39 16.26 -4.73
N GLY A 94 -11.06 16.49 -4.69
CA GLY A 94 -10.15 15.96 -3.69
C GLY A 94 -9.29 14.80 -4.17
N GLY A 95 -9.20 14.55 -5.48
CA GLY A 95 -8.22 13.63 -6.07
C GLY A 95 -6.81 14.19 -5.99
N ASP A 96 -5.81 13.32 -5.91
CA ASP A 96 -4.40 13.69 -5.77
C ASP A 96 -3.65 13.58 -7.10
N TYR A 97 -4.12 12.73 -7.99
CA TYR A 97 -3.56 12.54 -9.32
C TYR A 97 -4.63 12.12 -10.34
N TYR A 98 -4.30 12.31 -11.62
CA TYR A 98 -5.22 12.06 -12.72
C TYR A 98 -4.47 11.45 -13.90
N LEU A 99 -4.85 10.26 -14.35
CA LEU A 99 -4.25 9.55 -15.47
C LEU A 99 -5.33 9.18 -16.50
N THR A 100 -5.13 9.56 -17.75
CA THR A 100 -6.12 9.33 -18.81
C THR A 100 -5.94 7.98 -19.50
N LYS A 101 -7.04 7.29 -19.78
CA LYS A 101 -7.07 6.07 -20.60
C LYS A 101 -7.00 6.45 -22.10
N PRO A 102 -6.18 5.77 -22.94
CA PRO A 102 -5.25 4.69 -22.55
C PRO A 102 -3.99 5.23 -21.86
N PHE A 103 -3.47 4.51 -20.88
CA PHE A 103 -2.26 4.84 -20.13
C PHE A 103 -1.19 3.75 -20.27
N ASP A 104 0.05 4.12 -20.01
CA ASP A 104 1.14 3.17 -19.87
C ASP A 104 1.18 2.60 -18.45
N PHE A 105 1.33 1.28 -18.30
CA PHE A 105 1.40 0.65 -16.99
C PHE A 105 2.64 1.09 -16.18
N GLN A 106 3.73 1.42 -16.84
CA GLN A 106 4.92 1.95 -16.16
C GLN A 106 4.62 3.36 -15.58
N GLU A 107 3.82 4.17 -16.29
CA GLU A 107 3.37 5.46 -15.78
C GLU A 107 2.46 5.28 -14.56
N LEU A 108 1.49 4.36 -14.64
CA LEU A 108 0.61 4.02 -13.52
C LEU A 108 1.42 3.61 -12.29
N LEU A 109 2.36 2.68 -12.43
CA LEU A 109 3.24 2.23 -11.35
C LEU A 109 4.07 3.36 -10.76
N ALA A 110 4.67 4.20 -11.61
CA ALA A 110 5.46 5.35 -11.16
C ALA A 110 4.62 6.34 -10.34
N VAL A 111 3.39 6.61 -10.76
CA VAL A 111 2.46 7.49 -10.03
C VAL A 111 2.08 6.88 -8.68
N VAL A 112 1.71 5.60 -8.63
CA VAL A 112 1.38 4.90 -7.37
C VAL A 112 2.57 4.92 -6.42
N HIS A 113 3.79 4.67 -6.91
CA HIS A 113 5.00 4.77 -6.10
C HIS A 113 5.23 6.18 -5.52
N VAL A 114 4.95 7.23 -6.30
CA VAL A 114 5.06 8.62 -5.82
C VAL A 114 4.00 8.91 -4.76
N MET A 115 2.76 8.46 -4.97
CA MET A 115 1.65 8.71 -4.05
C MET A 115 1.87 8.00 -2.71
N THR A 116 2.25 6.72 -2.73
CA THR A 116 2.55 5.94 -1.51
C THR A 116 3.73 6.50 -0.73
N ARG A 117 4.75 7.05 -1.42
CA ARG A 117 5.92 7.69 -0.81
C ARG A 117 5.60 9.02 -0.13
N LYS A 118 4.76 9.85 -0.76
CA LYS A 118 4.42 11.20 -0.28
C LYS A 118 3.75 11.17 1.09
N TYR A 119 2.95 10.13 1.35
CA TYR A 119 2.22 9.95 2.61
C TYR A 119 3.11 9.54 3.79
N THR A 120 4.25 8.91 3.54
CA THR A 120 5.19 8.48 4.60
C THR A 120 6.18 9.57 5.03
N GLY A 121 6.11 10.78 4.43
CA GLY A 121 7.00 11.90 4.76
C GLY A 121 8.46 11.69 4.33
N ASN A 122 8.80 10.55 3.76
CA ASN A 122 10.15 10.25 3.30
C ASN A 122 10.26 10.42 1.78
N ARG A 123 11.06 11.40 1.34
CA ARG A 123 11.31 11.66 -0.09
C ARG A 123 12.34 10.70 -0.70
N SER A 124 12.97 9.86 0.10
CA SER A 124 13.95 8.86 -0.33
C SER A 124 13.30 7.48 -0.40
N ASN A 125 13.66 6.69 -1.41
CA ASN A 125 13.33 5.27 -1.47
C ASN A 125 14.23 4.43 -0.52
N ILE A 126 15.26 5.05 0.07
CA ILE A 126 16.22 4.41 0.93
C ILE A 126 15.89 4.71 2.39
N TYR A 127 15.72 3.67 3.16
CA TYR A 127 15.53 3.72 4.62
C TYR A 127 16.72 3.10 5.31
N THR A 128 17.23 3.79 6.34
CA THR A 128 18.36 3.30 7.14
C THR A 128 17.97 3.24 8.62
N ILE A 129 18.23 2.10 9.25
CA ILE A 129 18.00 1.88 10.68
C ILE A 129 19.17 1.03 11.21
N ALA A 130 20.02 1.61 12.05
CA ALA A 130 21.27 1.02 12.49
C ALA A 130 22.14 0.58 11.26
N ASP A 131 22.41 -0.70 11.13
CA ASP A 131 23.18 -1.32 10.05
C ASP A 131 22.29 -1.91 8.91
N LEU A 132 20.97 -1.67 8.98
CA LEU A 132 20.00 -2.03 7.94
C LEU A 132 19.85 -0.89 6.95
N THR A 133 19.91 -1.20 5.66
CA THR A 133 19.51 -0.33 4.56
C THR A 133 18.49 -1.08 3.71
N LEU A 134 17.32 -0.46 3.51
CA LEU A 134 16.25 -0.93 2.65
C LEU A 134 16.06 0.06 1.51
N ASP A 135 16.20 -0.39 0.26
CA ASP A 135 15.82 0.38 -0.93
C ASP A 135 14.51 -0.19 -1.50
N THR A 136 13.45 0.61 -1.40
CA THR A 136 12.11 0.20 -1.82
C THR A 136 11.92 0.26 -3.33
N ALA A 137 12.70 1.06 -4.05
CA ALA A 137 12.65 1.13 -5.51
C ALA A 137 13.42 -0.04 -6.15
N ALA A 138 14.63 -0.31 -5.64
CA ALA A 138 15.45 -1.42 -6.11
C ALA A 138 15.03 -2.78 -5.53
N LYS A 139 14.09 -2.81 -4.58
CA LYS A 139 13.66 -4.01 -3.82
C LYS A 139 14.85 -4.75 -3.17
N THR A 140 15.84 -4.00 -2.66
CA THR A 140 17.05 -4.56 -2.06
C THR A 140 17.12 -4.29 -0.56
N VAL A 141 17.70 -5.25 0.16
CA VAL A 141 17.91 -5.19 1.61
C VAL A 141 19.37 -5.51 1.91
N VAL A 142 20.01 -4.61 2.62
CA VAL A 142 21.41 -4.79 3.08
C VAL A 142 21.46 -4.69 4.60
N ARG A 143 22.07 -5.64 5.27
CA ARG A 143 22.30 -5.64 6.71
C ARG A 143 23.76 -5.88 7.04
N ALA A 144 24.40 -4.98 7.76
CA ALA A 144 25.84 -5.02 8.08
C ALA A 144 26.70 -5.30 6.82
N GLY A 145 26.39 -4.65 5.69
CA GLY A 145 27.08 -4.81 4.41
C GLY A 145 26.76 -6.11 3.65
N LYS A 146 25.87 -6.97 4.15
CA LYS A 146 25.46 -8.22 3.48
C LYS A 146 24.09 -8.05 2.84
N ASN A 147 23.94 -8.49 1.59
CA ASN A 147 22.64 -8.58 0.95
C ASN A 147 21.78 -9.67 1.62
N ILE A 148 20.54 -9.33 1.91
CA ILE A 148 19.55 -10.23 2.51
C ILE A 148 18.47 -10.51 1.46
N GLU A 149 18.31 -11.78 1.10
CA GLU A 149 17.27 -12.20 0.17
C GLU A 149 15.95 -12.42 0.93
N LEU A 150 14.95 -11.63 0.55
CA LEU A 150 13.60 -11.73 1.08
C LEU A 150 12.64 -12.16 -0.02
N THR A 151 11.63 -12.95 0.36
CA THR A 151 10.46 -13.13 -0.50
C THR A 151 9.65 -11.84 -0.56
N GLN A 152 8.75 -11.71 -1.53
CA GLN A 152 7.89 -10.54 -1.69
C GLN A 152 7.14 -10.17 -0.40
N LYS A 153 6.50 -11.15 0.27
CA LYS A 153 5.76 -10.91 1.52
C LYS A 153 6.68 -10.53 2.69
N GLU A 154 7.87 -11.13 2.80
CA GLU A 154 8.86 -10.74 3.80
C GLU A 154 9.36 -9.31 3.55
N PHE A 155 9.58 -8.94 2.28
CA PHE A 155 9.97 -7.58 1.91
C PHE A 155 8.88 -6.57 2.27
N SER A 156 7.62 -6.84 1.91
CA SER A 156 6.48 -5.98 2.23
C SER A 156 6.29 -5.82 3.75
N LEU A 157 6.49 -6.90 4.54
CA LEU A 157 6.47 -6.81 6.00
C LEU A 157 7.60 -5.93 6.54
N LEU A 158 8.83 -6.13 6.04
CA LEU A 158 9.96 -5.31 6.45
C LEU A 158 9.75 -3.84 6.08
N GLU A 159 9.30 -3.57 4.87
CA GLU A 159 8.98 -2.21 4.40
C GLU A 159 7.94 -1.55 5.31
N TYR A 160 6.85 -2.26 5.63
CA TYR A 160 5.83 -1.75 6.53
C TYR A 160 6.38 -1.44 7.93
N MET A 161 7.20 -2.32 8.48
CA MET A 161 7.85 -2.11 9.77
C MET A 161 8.85 -0.95 9.76
N VAL A 162 9.62 -0.79 8.67
CA VAL A 162 10.60 0.29 8.51
C VAL A 162 9.92 1.65 8.37
N ARG A 163 8.82 1.73 7.62
CA ARG A 163 8.01 2.95 7.48
C ARG A 163 7.39 3.39 8.81
N ASN A 164 7.07 2.43 9.67
CA ASN A 164 6.51 2.62 11.00
C ASN A 164 7.55 2.39 12.12
N ARG A 165 8.82 2.71 11.86
CA ARG A 165 9.89 2.50 12.86
C ARG A 165 9.55 3.14 14.20
N GLY A 166 9.76 2.40 15.29
CA GLY A 166 9.47 2.86 16.65
C GLY A 166 7.99 2.75 17.06
N VAL A 167 7.08 2.47 16.13
CA VAL A 167 5.66 2.24 16.40
C VAL A 167 5.42 0.75 16.62
N VAL A 168 4.62 0.42 17.64
CA VAL A 168 4.19 -0.97 17.86
C VAL A 168 3.07 -1.29 16.89
N LEU A 169 3.30 -2.26 16.02
CA LEU A 169 2.33 -2.75 15.05
C LEU A 169 1.60 -3.96 15.63
N SER A 170 0.28 -3.85 15.77
CA SER A 170 -0.55 -4.99 16.18
C SER A 170 -0.63 -6.05 15.06
N ARG A 171 -1.10 -7.26 15.41
CA ARG A 171 -1.37 -8.31 14.42
C ARG A 171 -2.34 -7.82 13.36
N GLU A 172 -3.46 -7.23 13.77
CA GLU A 172 -4.47 -6.68 12.88
C GLU A 172 -3.92 -5.60 11.95
N MET A 173 -3.08 -4.68 12.44
CA MET A 173 -2.44 -3.66 11.61
C MET A 173 -1.55 -4.29 10.52
N ILE A 174 -0.83 -5.35 10.85
CA ILE A 174 0.04 -6.05 9.90
C ILE A 174 -0.82 -6.86 8.91
N GLU A 175 -1.85 -7.56 9.38
CA GLU A 175 -2.77 -8.30 8.52
C GLU A 175 -3.45 -7.38 7.51
N ASN A 176 -4.07 -6.31 7.94
CA ASN A 176 -4.77 -5.34 7.09
C ASN A 176 -3.85 -4.64 6.07
N ASN A 177 -2.53 -4.62 6.31
CA ASN A 177 -1.58 -3.99 5.39
C ASN A 177 -0.90 -4.95 4.42
N LEU A 178 -0.86 -6.24 4.74
CA LEU A 178 -0.10 -7.25 3.99
C LEU A 178 -0.98 -8.28 3.29
N TRP A 179 -2.24 -8.37 3.69
CA TRP A 179 -3.25 -9.26 3.09
C TRP A 179 -4.50 -8.46 2.77
N ASN A 180 -5.22 -8.85 1.73
CA ASN A 180 -6.48 -8.24 1.31
C ASN A 180 -7.59 -8.51 2.33
N TYR A 181 -8.64 -7.71 2.26
CA TYR A 181 -9.78 -7.74 3.17
C TYR A 181 -10.45 -9.13 3.25
N ASP A 182 -10.52 -9.85 2.13
CA ASP A 182 -11.12 -11.19 2.03
C ASP A 182 -10.18 -12.34 2.43
N TYR A 183 -9.02 -12.03 3.03
CA TYR A 183 -8.07 -13.05 3.45
C TYR A 183 -8.58 -13.82 4.67
N GLU A 184 -9.06 -15.04 4.46
CA GLU A 184 -9.47 -15.99 5.51
C GLU A 184 -8.31 -16.85 6.05
N GLY A 185 -7.09 -16.31 6.09
CA GLY A 185 -5.90 -17.04 6.56
C GLY A 185 -5.90 -17.33 8.05
N GLY A 186 -5.06 -18.29 8.45
CA GLY A 186 -4.95 -18.74 9.84
C GLY A 186 -4.46 -17.64 10.78
N THR A 187 -4.94 -17.64 12.02
CA THR A 187 -4.70 -16.64 13.08
C THR A 187 -3.23 -16.40 13.45
N ASN A 188 -2.28 -17.19 12.94
CA ASN A 188 -0.85 -17.14 13.26
C ASN A 188 0.05 -16.75 12.07
N VAL A 189 -0.53 -16.36 10.93
CA VAL A 189 0.25 -16.04 9.72
C VAL A 189 1.28 -14.93 9.95
N VAL A 190 0.91 -13.88 10.67
CA VAL A 190 1.83 -12.78 11.01
C VAL A 190 3.01 -13.28 11.84
N ASP A 191 2.75 -14.13 12.85
CA ASP A 191 3.82 -14.70 13.70
C ASP A 191 4.83 -15.49 12.88
N VAL A 192 4.34 -16.26 11.89
CA VAL A 192 5.17 -17.04 10.98
C VAL A 192 6.08 -16.14 10.15
N TYR A 193 5.50 -15.10 9.52
CA TYR A 193 6.29 -14.16 8.69
C TYR A 193 7.26 -13.32 9.52
N VAL A 194 6.86 -12.88 10.71
CA VAL A 194 7.78 -12.22 11.65
C VAL A 194 8.91 -13.19 12.05
N GLY A 195 8.60 -14.47 12.26
CA GLY A 195 9.60 -15.49 12.52
C GLY A 195 10.60 -15.67 11.37
N TYR A 196 10.11 -15.75 10.14
CA TYR A 196 10.98 -15.82 8.95
C TYR A 196 11.84 -14.57 8.80
N LEU A 197 11.25 -13.41 8.97
CA LEU A 197 11.97 -12.14 8.88
C LEU A 197 13.06 -12.04 9.95
N ARG A 198 12.77 -12.39 11.22
CA ARG A 198 13.78 -12.44 12.28
C ARG A 198 14.93 -13.40 11.98
N LYS A 199 14.62 -14.57 11.41
CA LYS A 199 15.65 -15.53 11.03
C LYS A 199 16.65 -14.94 10.05
N LYS A 200 16.19 -14.11 9.12
CA LYS A 200 17.03 -13.47 8.11
C LYS A 200 17.67 -12.16 8.58
N MET A 201 16.95 -11.41 9.39
CA MET A 201 17.34 -10.06 9.79
C MET A 201 18.09 -9.98 11.11
N ASP A 202 17.80 -10.86 12.06
CA ASP A 202 18.34 -10.76 13.43
C ASP A 202 19.27 -11.92 13.80
N THR A 203 19.14 -13.09 13.14
CA THR A 203 20.03 -14.22 13.45
C THR A 203 21.42 -14.01 12.84
N GLY A 204 22.44 -14.05 13.68
CA GLY A 204 23.84 -13.83 13.25
C GLY A 204 24.25 -12.37 13.17
N PHE A 205 23.42 -11.45 13.67
CA PHE A 205 23.76 -10.03 13.83
C PHE A 205 23.76 -9.65 15.32
N ASP A 206 24.69 -8.76 15.71
CA ASP A 206 24.87 -8.35 17.11
C ASP A 206 23.66 -7.63 17.68
N LYS A 207 23.02 -6.78 16.84
CA LYS A 207 21.83 -6.01 17.23
C LYS A 207 20.59 -6.63 16.64
N LYS A 208 19.58 -6.89 17.45
CA LYS A 208 18.25 -7.25 16.99
C LYS A 208 17.47 -5.99 16.67
N LEU A 209 16.74 -5.99 15.57
CA LEU A 209 15.90 -4.86 15.15
C LEU A 209 14.41 -5.13 15.35
N ILE A 210 13.98 -6.39 15.30
CA ILE A 210 12.55 -6.76 15.38
C ILE A 210 12.26 -7.25 16.80
N HIS A 211 11.52 -6.46 17.57
CA HIS A 211 11.20 -6.75 18.97
C HIS A 211 9.72 -7.10 19.12
N THR A 212 9.43 -8.03 20.06
CA THR A 212 8.04 -8.32 20.47
C THR A 212 7.65 -7.41 21.62
N VAL A 213 6.48 -6.80 21.51
CA VAL A 213 5.80 -6.14 22.63
C VAL A 213 4.67 -7.07 23.06
N TRP A 214 4.89 -7.79 24.17
CA TRP A 214 4.00 -8.85 24.62
C TRP A 214 2.57 -8.35 24.81
N GLY A 215 1.61 -9.11 24.27
CA GLY A 215 0.20 -8.79 24.31
C GLY A 215 -0.25 -7.67 23.34
N THR A 216 0.69 -7.05 22.58
CA THR A 216 0.35 -5.93 21.69
C THR A 216 0.77 -6.19 20.24
N GLY A 217 2.02 -6.64 19.99
CA GLY A 217 2.51 -6.83 18.63
C GLY A 217 4.02 -6.76 18.49
N TRP A 218 4.50 -6.14 17.43
CA TRP A 218 5.92 -6.05 17.11
C TRP A 218 6.33 -4.62 16.79
N VAL A 219 7.58 -4.31 17.04
CA VAL A 219 8.18 -3.01 16.73
C VAL A 219 9.56 -3.20 16.11
N LEU A 220 9.86 -2.43 15.08
CA LEU A 220 11.18 -2.33 14.49
C LEU A 220 11.87 -1.08 15.04
N LYS A 221 12.98 -1.27 15.73
CA LYS A 221 13.78 -0.19 16.34
C LYS A 221 15.21 -0.66 16.58
N GLU A 222 16.11 0.29 16.78
CA GLU A 222 17.44 -0.02 17.35
C GLU A 222 17.29 -0.58 18.76
N GLY A 223 18.00 -1.66 19.05
CA GLY A 223 18.04 -2.28 20.36
C GLY A 223 18.92 -1.51 21.35
#